data_24cff7225a0a0557ff153a240ff8cbd2
#
_entry.id   24cff7225a0a0557ff153a240ff8cbd2
#
_cell.length_a   1.000
_cell.length_b   1.000
_cell.length_c   1.000
_cell.angle_alpha   90.00
_cell.angle_beta   90.00
_cell.angle_gamma   90.00
#
_symmetry.space_group_name_H-M   'P 1'
#
loop_
_entity.id
_entity.type
_entity.pdbx_description
1 polymer ?
#
loop_
_entity_poly.entity_id
_entity_poly.type
_entity_poly.pdbx_seq_one_letter_code
_entity_poly.pdbx_strand_id
1 'polypeptide(L)'
;MQRQLFRYIFAFIVCLLGFAVRSEAQFKEEAFQQTYNAQGDTTSMGDSAALFSLKDYFGGLAHKNDIQIGTMFAGSVILPGTAQIYNKDYWKLPIVYGGIGAFAGTGGYYLHRYNKSQKLYDQWVMDKAVFEDQNQTDYPFEAPFVDMQAKKTGTWLMAGAAAMYWATLLDGVVNYESDSEPLPGRATLYSLLLPGLGQIYNGEFFKIPIYWGGLLASFHFLSTNNLNYKRFKRIHNEATTPGSGYNENISAETAKWYRDVYRRYRDYSILATVAVYVLQVIDANVFAYMHDFEISDDITMNIEPAVISPYNAYAINTPTTLQGSNNALGMRVGIRF
;
A
#
# COMPACT_ATOMS: atom_id res chain seq x y z
N MET A 1 10.61 19.78 12.55
CA MET A 1 10.81 18.71 11.56
C MET A 1 9.85 17.53 11.76
N GLN A 2 9.62 17.03 12.99
CA GLN A 2 8.64 15.96 13.28
C GLN A 2 7.20 16.29 12.86
N ARG A 3 6.73 17.54 13.04
CA ARG A 3 5.35 17.95 12.67
C ARG A 3 5.08 17.90 11.16
N GLN A 4 6.10 18.08 10.33
CA GLN A 4 5.93 17.98 8.87
C GLN A 4 5.91 16.52 8.42
N LEU A 5 6.76 15.67 8.99
CA LEU A 5 6.76 14.23 8.71
C LEU A 5 5.41 13.60 9.08
N PHE A 6 4.86 13.99 10.24
CA PHE A 6 3.53 13.53 10.68
C PHE A 6 2.41 13.99 9.74
N ARG A 7 2.49 15.21 9.19
CA ARG A 7 1.54 15.70 8.19
C ARG A 7 1.62 14.92 6.87
N TYR A 8 2.81 14.55 6.42
CA TYR A 8 2.97 13.75 5.20
C TYR A 8 2.52 12.31 5.40
N ILE A 9 2.80 11.70 6.56
CA ILE A 9 2.31 10.37 6.91
C ILE A 9 0.78 10.39 7.03
N PHE A 10 0.22 11.40 7.68
CA PHE A 10 -1.24 11.55 7.81
C PHE A 10 -1.91 11.80 6.45
N ALA A 11 -1.35 12.66 5.60
CA ALA A 11 -1.85 12.89 4.24
C ALA A 11 -1.74 11.61 3.37
N PHE A 12 -0.68 10.82 3.54
CA PHE A 12 -0.50 9.54 2.86
C PHE A 12 -1.53 8.50 3.32
N ILE A 13 -1.78 8.40 4.63
CA ILE A 13 -2.82 7.52 5.20
C ILE A 13 -4.21 7.96 4.73
N VAL A 14 -4.52 9.26 4.70
CA VAL A 14 -5.79 9.78 4.20
C VAL A 14 -5.94 9.53 2.69
N CYS A 15 -4.87 9.66 1.93
CA CYS A 15 -4.86 9.33 0.50
C CYS A 15 -5.08 7.83 0.27
N LEU A 16 -4.43 6.96 1.04
CA LEU A 16 -4.63 5.50 1.01
C LEU A 16 -6.05 5.11 1.40
N LEU A 17 -6.62 5.73 2.43
CA LEU A 17 -8.02 5.53 2.82
C LEU A 17 -8.98 6.01 1.73
N GLY A 18 -8.68 7.11 1.06
CA GLY A 18 -9.46 7.61 -0.09
C GLY A 18 -9.42 6.66 -1.29
N PHE A 19 -8.30 5.98 -1.53
CA PHE A 19 -8.18 4.94 -2.56
C PHE A 19 -8.95 3.65 -2.18
N ALA A 20 -8.87 3.22 -0.93
CA ALA A 20 -9.56 2.02 -0.46
C ALA A 20 -11.10 2.16 -0.53
N VAL A 21 -11.63 3.38 -0.35
CA VAL A 21 -13.08 3.64 -0.41
C VAL A 21 -13.60 3.81 -1.85
N ARG A 22 -12.73 4.07 -2.82
CA ARG A 22 -13.11 4.29 -4.24
C ARG A 22 -12.64 3.20 -5.20
N SER A 23 -12.18 2.07 -4.70
CA SER A 23 -11.74 0.95 -5.54
C SER A 23 -12.89 0.21 -6.27
N GLU A 24 -14.14 0.65 -6.12
CA GLU A 24 -15.27 0.16 -6.94
C GLU A 24 -15.35 0.84 -8.32
N ALA A 25 -14.46 1.78 -8.61
CA ALA A 25 -14.52 2.48 -9.87
C ALA A 25 -13.59 1.84 -10.88
N GLN A 26 -14.14 1.29 -11.89
CA GLN A 26 -13.79 1.49 -13.29
C GLN A 26 -13.96 0.28 -14.21
N PHE A 27 -14.23 -0.89 -13.70
CA PHE A 27 -14.83 -1.90 -14.57
C PHE A 27 -16.15 -2.32 -13.92
N LYS A 28 -17.21 -1.57 -14.23
CA LYS A 28 -18.55 -2.07 -14.01
C LYS A 28 -18.69 -3.30 -14.89
N GLU A 29 -18.71 -4.46 -14.27
CA GLU A 29 -19.08 -5.73 -14.86
C GLU A 29 -20.45 -5.63 -15.57
N GLU A 30 -21.26 -4.67 -15.16
CA GLU A 30 -22.55 -4.30 -15.74
C GLU A 30 -22.48 -3.82 -17.21
N ALA A 31 -21.32 -3.38 -17.70
CA ALA A 31 -21.20 -3.04 -19.13
C ALA A 31 -21.25 -4.26 -20.06
N PHE A 32 -21.00 -5.46 -19.52
CA PHE A 32 -21.03 -6.72 -20.26
C PHE A 32 -22.11 -7.70 -19.81
N GLN A 33 -22.71 -7.51 -18.63
CA GLN A 33 -23.84 -8.29 -18.14
C GLN A 33 -25.14 -7.47 -18.22
N GLN A 34 -25.60 -7.17 -19.43
CA GLN A 34 -26.99 -6.75 -19.60
C GLN A 34 -27.88 -7.98 -19.43
N THR A 35 -28.38 -8.18 -18.23
CA THR A 35 -29.48 -9.12 -18.00
C THR A 35 -30.74 -8.55 -18.63
N TYR A 36 -31.08 -9.05 -19.81
CA TYR A 36 -32.37 -8.74 -20.43
C TYR A 36 -33.45 -9.53 -19.73
N ASN A 37 -34.43 -8.86 -19.15
CA ASN A 37 -35.66 -9.50 -18.75
C ASN A 37 -36.41 -10.03 -19.99
N ALA A 38 -37.22 -11.07 -19.83
CA ALA A 38 -38.03 -11.65 -20.90
C ALA A 38 -38.93 -10.65 -21.66
N GLN A 39 -39.03 -9.41 -21.24
CA GLN A 39 -39.77 -8.30 -21.82
C GLN A 39 -38.86 -7.24 -22.52
N GLY A 40 -37.58 -7.44 -22.59
CA GLY A 40 -36.68 -6.53 -23.33
C GLY A 40 -36.41 -5.17 -22.65
N ASP A 41 -36.81 -4.99 -21.43
CA ASP A 41 -36.58 -3.74 -20.70
C ASP A 41 -35.27 -3.83 -19.92
N THR A 42 -34.37 -2.88 -20.15
CA THR A 42 -33.12 -2.74 -19.40
C THR A 42 -33.47 -2.21 -18.03
N THR A 43 -33.61 -3.09 -17.04
CA THR A 43 -33.58 -2.66 -15.66
C THR A 43 -32.14 -2.26 -15.32
N SER A 44 -31.87 -0.96 -15.42
CA SER A 44 -30.75 -0.39 -14.69
C SER A 44 -30.99 -0.69 -13.23
N MET A 45 -30.29 -1.68 -12.66
CA MET A 45 -30.14 -1.75 -11.22
C MET A 45 -29.54 -0.41 -10.82
N GLY A 46 -30.34 0.37 -10.12
CA GLY A 46 -30.03 1.73 -9.72
C GLY A 46 -28.68 1.76 -9.05
N ASP A 47 -27.84 2.54 -9.65
CA ASP A 47 -26.52 2.92 -9.19
C ASP A 47 -26.67 3.77 -7.91
N SER A 48 -27.11 3.14 -6.84
CA SER A 48 -26.82 3.65 -5.52
C SER A 48 -25.39 3.19 -5.23
N ALA A 49 -24.40 4.01 -5.69
CA ALA A 49 -23.11 4.04 -5.01
C ALA A 49 -23.45 4.08 -3.52
N ALA A 50 -23.35 2.95 -2.85
CA ALA A 50 -23.77 2.82 -1.48
C ALA A 50 -22.87 3.75 -0.66
N LEU A 51 -23.36 4.97 -0.43
CA LEU A 51 -22.78 5.87 0.53
C LEU A 51 -22.61 5.04 1.80
N PHE A 52 -21.36 4.96 2.30
CA PHE A 52 -21.04 4.27 3.54
C PHE A 52 -22.09 4.66 4.60
N SER A 53 -22.99 3.75 4.90
CA SER A 53 -24.02 3.93 5.89
C SER A 53 -23.55 3.37 7.22
N LEU A 54 -23.40 4.22 8.22
CA LEU A 54 -23.08 3.78 9.58
C LEU A 54 -24.09 2.74 10.09
N LYS A 55 -25.37 2.86 9.68
CA LYS A 55 -26.42 1.90 10.05
C LYS A 55 -26.14 0.52 9.48
N ASP A 56 -25.72 0.45 8.22
CA ASP A 56 -25.41 -0.82 7.54
C ASP A 56 -24.13 -1.41 8.09
N TYR A 57 -23.15 -0.57 8.41
CA TYR A 57 -21.90 -1.00 9.07
C TYR A 57 -22.17 -1.63 10.45
N PHE A 58 -22.93 -0.96 11.31
CA PHE A 58 -23.32 -1.53 12.60
C PHE A 58 -24.26 -2.72 12.47
N GLY A 59 -25.12 -2.75 11.43
CA GLY A 59 -25.94 -3.89 11.09
C GLY A 59 -25.09 -5.11 10.75
N GLY A 60 -24.02 -4.92 9.97
CA GLY A 60 -23.08 -5.97 9.62
C GLY A 60 -22.23 -6.45 10.81
N LEU A 61 -21.77 -5.55 11.69
CA LEU A 61 -21.12 -5.96 12.94
C LEU A 61 -22.03 -6.79 13.84
N ALA A 62 -23.35 -6.56 13.76
CA ALA A 62 -24.36 -7.36 14.45
C ALA A 62 -24.82 -8.60 13.65
N HIS A 63 -24.14 -8.95 12.55
CA HIS A 63 -24.44 -10.09 11.65
C HIS A 63 -25.86 -10.07 11.06
N LYS A 64 -26.40 -8.88 10.84
CA LYS A 64 -27.69 -8.68 10.16
C LYS A 64 -27.54 -8.51 8.65
N ASN A 65 -26.37 -8.00 8.20
CA ASN A 65 -26.05 -7.76 6.81
C ASN A 65 -24.58 -8.18 6.59
N ASP A 66 -24.24 -8.60 5.39
CA ASP A 66 -22.85 -8.85 5.01
C ASP A 66 -22.13 -7.52 4.77
N ILE A 67 -20.91 -7.42 5.26
CA ILE A 67 -20.05 -6.25 5.07
C ILE A 67 -18.94 -6.62 4.09
N GLN A 68 -18.73 -5.81 3.09
CA GLN A 68 -17.57 -5.95 2.20
C GLN A 68 -16.26 -5.80 2.98
N ILE A 69 -15.23 -6.58 2.60
CA ILE A 69 -13.93 -6.60 3.27
C ILE A 69 -13.28 -5.19 3.35
N GLY A 70 -13.45 -4.35 2.32
CA GLY A 70 -12.95 -2.97 2.31
C GLY A 70 -13.60 -2.10 3.38
N THR A 71 -14.92 -2.23 3.56
CA THR A 71 -15.69 -1.50 4.58
C THR A 71 -15.35 -1.97 5.99
N MET A 72 -15.20 -3.29 6.18
CA MET A 72 -14.75 -3.87 7.44
C MET A 72 -13.34 -3.36 7.82
N PHE A 73 -12.42 -3.38 6.84
CA PHE A 73 -11.05 -2.89 7.04
C PHE A 73 -11.02 -1.40 7.39
N ALA A 74 -11.77 -0.56 6.66
CA ALA A 74 -11.85 0.88 6.95
C ALA A 74 -12.37 1.14 8.37
N GLY A 75 -13.39 0.40 8.82
CA GLY A 75 -13.88 0.46 10.19
C GLY A 75 -12.82 0.05 11.21
N SER A 76 -12.04 -0.98 10.92
CA SER A 76 -10.96 -1.47 11.78
C SER A 76 -9.78 -0.50 11.89
N VAL A 77 -9.54 0.30 10.84
CA VAL A 77 -8.55 1.39 10.88
C VAL A 77 -8.98 2.52 11.80
N ILE A 78 -10.28 2.80 11.93
CA ILE A 78 -10.79 3.83 12.84
C ILE A 78 -10.87 3.29 14.27
N LEU A 79 -11.42 2.08 14.44
CA LEU A 79 -11.60 1.40 15.71
C LEU A 79 -10.97 0.01 15.63
N PRO A 80 -9.75 -0.17 16.16
CA PRO A 80 -9.10 -1.48 16.20
C PRO A 80 -9.98 -2.47 16.97
N GLY A 81 -10.15 -3.67 16.40
CA GLY A 81 -11.00 -4.69 17.01
C GLY A 81 -12.36 -4.90 16.33
N THR A 82 -12.82 -4.00 15.48
CA THR A 82 -14.11 -4.17 14.79
C THR A 82 -14.11 -5.36 13.82
N ALA A 83 -12.98 -5.64 13.15
CA ALA A 83 -12.82 -6.85 12.35
C ALA A 83 -12.94 -8.13 13.18
N GLN A 84 -12.35 -8.14 14.39
CA GLN A 84 -12.45 -9.27 15.31
C GLN A 84 -13.91 -9.47 15.80
N ILE A 85 -14.66 -8.37 15.94
CA ILE A 85 -16.10 -8.46 16.27
C ILE A 85 -16.85 -9.09 15.09
N TYR A 86 -16.59 -8.64 13.86
CA TYR A 86 -17.21 -9.20 12.65
C TYR A 86 -16.88 -10.68 12.48
N ASN A 87 -15.61 -11.06 12.68
CA ASN A 87 -15.15 -12.45 12.58
C ASN A 87 -15.54 -13.32 13.80
N LYS A 88 -16.31 -12.78 14.78
CA LYS A 88 -16.72 -13.45 16.03
C LYS A 88 -15.57 -13.82 16.96
N ASP A 89 -14.40 -13.25 16.77
CA ASP A 89 -13.19 -13.49 17.56
C ASP A 89 -13.12 -12.61 18.81
N TYR A 90 -14.20 -12.56 19.59
CA TYR A 90 -14.33 -11.68 20.78
C TYR A 90 -13.24 -11.88 21.82
N TRP A 91 -12.69 -13.09 21.93
CA TRP A 91 -11.63 -13.43 22.87
C TRP A 91 -10.32 -12.68 22.59
N LYS A 92 -10.11 -12.21 21.34
CA LYS A 92 -8.93 -11.42 20.93
C LYS A 92 -9.01 -9.96 21.41
N LEU A 93 -10.21 -9.42 21.64
CA LEU A 93 -10.40 -8.01 22.00
C LEU A 93 -9.65 -7.58 23.27
N PRO A 94 -9.68 -8.34 24.39
CA PRO A 94 -8.89 -7.99 25.57
C PRO A 94 -7.38 -7.94 25.29
N ILE A 95 -6.87 -8.82 24.42
CA ILE A 95 -5.46 -8.86 24.03
C ILE A 95 -5.12 -7.63 23.19
N VAL A 96 -5.97 -7.28 22.24
CA VAL A 96 -5.78 -6.11 21.35
C VAL A 96 -5.76 -4.82 22.17
N TYR A 97 -6.83 -4.57 22.94
CA TYR A 97 -6.93 -3.33 23.70
C TYR A 97 -5.95 -3.28 24.88
N GLY A 98 -5.76 -4.42 25.57
CA GLY A 98 -4.80 -4.54 26.67
C GLY A 98 -3.37 -4.35 26.17
N GLY A 99 -3.01 -4.97 25.05
CA GLY A 99 -1.69 -4.85 24.45
C GLY A 99 -1.40 -3.43 23.95
N ILE A 100 -2.30 -2.87 23.12
CA ILE A 100 -2.14 -1.50 22.61
C ILE A 100 -2.10 -0.51 23.79
N GLY A 101 -3.00 -0.65 24.78
CA GLY A 101 -3.06 0.21 25.94
C GLY A 101 -1.81 0.14 26.81
N ALA A 102 -1.29 -1.06 27.06
CA ALA A 102 -0.07 -1.26 27.84
C ALA A 102 1.15 -0.63 27.13
N PHE A 103 1.34 -0.92 25.86
CA PHE A 103 2.46 -0.35 25.08
C PHE A 103 2.34 1.18 24.91
N ALA A 104 1.17 1.68 24.54
CA ALA A 104 0.97 3.12 24.35
C ALA A 104 1.00 3.89 25.66
N GLY A 105 0.42 3.36 26.75
CA GLY A 105 0.40 4.00 28.05
C GLY A 105 1.80 4.08 28.67
N THR A 106 2.53 2.98 28.70
CA THR A 106 3.92 2.97 29.20
C THR A 106 4.85 3.77 28.28
N GLY A 107 4.71 3.67 26.97
CA GLY A 107 5.47 4.47 26.00
C GLY A 107 5.23 5.97 26.17
N GLY A 108 3.96 6.38 26.33
CA GLY A 108 3.57 7.75 26.63
C GLY A 108 4.16 8.29 27.92
N TYR A 109 4.17 7.47 29.00
CA TYR A 109 4.81 7.84 30.27
C TYR A 109 6.31 8.14 30.11
N TYR A 110 7.06 7.26 29.42
CA TYR A 110 8.49 7.47 29.20
C TYR A 110 8.78 8.68 28.29
N LEU A 111 7.98 8.89 27.24
CA LEU A 111 8.11 10.07 26.38
C LEU A 111 7.76 11.36 27.12
N HIS A 112 6.74 11.35 28.00
CA HIS A 112 6.41 12.50 28.85
C HIS A 112 7.58 12.84 29.77
N ARG A 113 8.19 11.83 30.42
CA ARG A 113 9.35 12.00 31.28
C ARG A 113 10.54 12.60 30.51
N TYR A 114 10.82 12.11 29.32
CA TYR A 114 11.84 12.69 28.43
C TYR A 114 11.51 14.15 28.08
N ASN A 115 10.31 14.43 27.63
CA ASN A 115 9.90 15.78 27.23
C ASN A 115 9.99 16.78 28.41
N LYS A 116 9.70 16.31 29.62
CA LYS A 116 9.85 17.14 30.82
C LYS A 116 11.33 17.47 31.09
N SER A 117 12.22 16.48 31.02
CA SER A 117 13.66 16.69 31.22
C SER A 117 14.27 17.57 30.11
N GLN A 118 13.82 17.40 28.87
CA GLN A 118 14.24 18.22 27.74
C GLN A 118 13.82 19.69 27.89
N LYS A 119 12.60 19.95 28.34
CA LYS A 119 12.13 21.31 28.57
C LYS A 119 12.95 22.04 29.64
N LEU A 120 13.33 21.34 30.71
CA LEU A 120 14.19 21.91 31.77
C LEU A 120 15.57 22.25 31.22
N TYR A 121 16.13 21.39 30.36
CA TYR A 121 17.40 21.66 29.71
C TYR A 121 17.31 22.85 28.73
N ASP A 122 16.26 22.92 27.92
CA ASP A 122 16.04 24.02 26.98
C ASP A 122 15.89 25.36 27.73
N GLN A 123 15.20 25.39 28.88
CA GLN A 123 15.10 26.55 29.75
C GLN A 123 16.47 26.94 30.31
N TRP A 124 17.23 25.99 30.82
CA TRP A 124 18.57 26.22 31.30
C TRP A 124 19.50 26.81 30.22
N VAL A 125 19.42 26.33 28.97
CA VAL A 125 20.18 26.89 27.82
C VAL A 125 19.80 28.33 27.56
N MET A 126 18.50 28.66 27.60
CA MET A 126 18.02 30.03 27.41
C MET A 126 18.48 30.94 28.53
N ASP A 127 18.33 30.51 29.80
CA ASP A 127 18.71 31.31 30.96
C ASP A 127 20.24 31.53 30.98
N LYS A 128 21.04 30.53 30.65
CA LYS A 128 22.47 30.64 30.50
C LYS A 128 22.87 31.63 29.40
N ALA A 129 22.23 31.59 28.24
CA ALA A 129 22.50 32.52 27.14
C ALA A 129 22.20 33.98 27.52
N VAL A 130 21.11 34.23 28.25
CA VAL A 130 20.77 35.55 28.75
C VAL A 130 21.80 36.03 29.80
N PHE A 131 22.28 35.15 30.65
CA PHE A 131 23.29 35.47 31.66
C PHE A 131 24.65 35.80 31.05
N GLU A 132 25.09 35.06 30.05
CA GLU A 132 26.32 35.31 29.29
C GLU A 132 26.27 36.63 28.50
N ASP A 133 25.11 37.05 27.99
CA ASP A 133 24.92 38.35 27.30
C ASP A 133 25.07 39.53 28.25
N GLN A 134 24.91 39.34 29.58
CA GLN A 134 25.13 40.35 30.61
C GLN A 134 26.60 40.44 31.08
N ASN A 135 27.60 39.94 30.32
CA ASN A 135 29.01 39.91 30.60
C ASN A 135 29.38 39.16 31.92
N GLN A 136 28.60 38.20 32.33
CA GLN A 136 28.91 37.33 33.46
C GLN A 136 29.40 35.97 32.93
N THR A 137 30.60 35.55 33.36
CA THR A 137 31.30 34.38 32.78
C THR A 137 30.94 33.04 33.41
N ASP A 138 30.38 33.02 34.62
CA ASP A 138 30.08 31.77 35.34
C ASP A 138 28.61 31.66 35.69
N TYR A 139 27.87 30.89 34.89
CA TYR A 139 26.47 30.55 35.18
C TYR A 139 26.41 29.58 36.39
N PRO A 140 25.75 29.93 37.50
CA PRO A 140 25.87 29.20 38.75
C PRO A 140 25.11 27.86 38.81
N PHE A 141 24.35 27.53 37.80
CA PHE A 141 23.51 26.32 37.81
C PHE A 141 24.05 25.27 36.84
N GLU A 142 24.15 24.01 37.32
CA GLU A 142 24.51 22.86 36.50
C GLU A 142 23.42 22.53 35.47
N ALA A 143 23.83 21.97 34.32
CA ALA A 143 22.91 21.55 33.29
C ALA A 143 22.00 20.43 33.76
N PRO A 144 20.66 20.53 33.66
CA PRO A 144 19.74 19.47 34.00
C PRO A 144 20.00 18.21 33.19
N PHE A 145 19.87 17.06 33.79
CA PHE A 145 20.02 15.79 33.13
C PHE A 145 18.86 15.53 32.14
N VAL A 146 19.19 15.25 30.89
CA VAL A 146 18.23 14.85 29.86
C VAL A 146 18.14 13.33 29.79
N ASP A 147 16.97 12.77 30.09
CA ASP A 147 16.77 11.33 30.10
C ASP A 147 16.62 10.75 28.67
N MET A 148 17.75 10.59 27.98
CA MET A 148 17.79 10.02 26.64
C MET A 148 17.37 8.54 26.62
N GLN A 149 17.53 7.81 27.72
CA GLN A 149 17.11 6.42 27.84
C GLN A 149 15.59 6.32 27.87
N ALA A 150 14.92 7.22 28.59
CA ALA A 150 13.47 7.31 28.57
C ALA A 150 12.92 7.58 27.15
N LYS A 151 13.60 8.46 26.39
CA LYS A 151 13.27 8.66 24.96
C LYS A 151 13.33 7.37 24.15
N LYS A 152 14.46 6.65 24.27
CA LYS A 152 14.68 5.39 23.52
C LYS A 152 13.63 4.34 23.90
N THR A 153 13.42 4.11 25.19
CA THR A 153 12.44 3.15 25.71
C THR A 153 11.02 3.53 25.28
N GLY A 154 10.64 4.80 25.45
CA GLY A 154 9.32 5.29 25.05
C GLY A 154 9.06 5.16 23.55
N THR A 155 10.07 5.44 22.72
CA THR A 155 9.94 5.29 21.25
C THR A 155 9.74 3.81 20.85
N TRP A 156 10.48 2.88 21.46
CA TRP A 156 10.32 1.45 21.18
C TRP A 156 8.96 0.91 21.64
N LEU A 157 8.47 1.36 22.79
CA LEU A 157 7.14 0.99 23.29
C LEU A 157 6.04 1.53 22.37
N MET A 158 6.14 2.78 21.90
CA MET A 158 5.20 3.32 20.93
C MET A 158 5.25 2.58 19.59
N ALA A 159 6.45 2.17 19.14
CA ALA A 159 6.59 1.31 17.97
C ALA A 159 5.93 -0.06 18.18
N GLY A 160 6.03 -0.63 19.40
CA GLY A 160 5.33 -1.85 19.79
C GLY A 160 3.81 -1.71 19.74
N ALA A 161 3.27 -0.59 20.23
CA ALA A 161 1.83 -0.28 20.12
C ALA A 161 1.37 -0.19 18.65
N ALA A 162 2.15 0.47 17.80
CA ALA A 162 1.87 0.56 16.37
C ALA A 162 1.94 -0.80 15.68
N ALA A 163 2.93 -1.64 16.03
CA ALA A 163 3.05 -2.99 15.51
C ALA A 163 1.87 -3.89 15.93
N MET A 164 1.42 -3.77 17.18
CA MET A 164 0.26 -4.50 17.69
C MET A 164 -1.03 -4.08 16.98
N TYR A 165 -1.20 -2.78 16.80
CA TYR A 165 -2.32 -2.23 16.02
C TYR A 165 -2.33 -2.77 14.59
N TRP A 166 -1.18 -2.78 13.93
CA TRP A 166 -1.05 -3.29 12.58
C TRP A 166 -1.30 -4.81 12.49
N ALA A 167 -0.78 -5.58 13.44
CA ALA A 167 -1.07 -7.01 13.54
C ALA A 167 -2.58 -7.28 13.69
N THR A 168 -3.30 -6.42 14.41
CA THR A 168 -4.77 -6.50 14.55
C THR A 168 -5.47 -6.29 13.22
N LEU A 169 -5.02 -5.32 12.41
CA LEU A 169 -5.58 -5.10 11.07
C LEU A 169 -5.34 -6.30 10.15
N LEU A 170 -4.13 -6.85 10.18
CA LEU A 170 -3.76 -8.02 9.39
C LEU A 170 -4.60 -9.25 9.79
N ASP A 171 -4.75 -9.51 11.10
CA ASP A 171 -5.59 -10.58 11.64
C ASP A 171 -7.05 -10.47 11.16
N GLY A 172 -7.58 -9.24 11.14
CA GLY A 172 -8.93 -8.98 10.64
C GLY A 172 -9.13 -9.35 9.17
N VAL A 173 -8.13 -9.08 8.33
CA VAL A 173 -8.18 -9.42 6.90
C VAL A 173 -7.98 -10.92 6.67
N VAL A 174 -7.09 -11.56 7.43
CA VAL A 174 -6.81 -13.00 7.32
C VAL A 174 -8.03 -13.83 7.68
N ASN A 175 -8.72 -13.47 8.77
CA ASN A 175 -9.87 -14.24 9.28
C ASN A 175 -11.22 -13.83 8.67
N TYR A 176 -11.21 -12.93 7.67
CA TYR A 176 -12.46 -12.57 6.98
C TYR A 176 -12.97 -13.77 6.17
N GLU A 177 -14.17 -14.24 6.51
CA GLU A 177 -14.83 -15.32 5.78
C GLU A 177 -15.65 -14.76 4.62
N SER A 178 -15.54 -15.38 3.44
CA SER A 178 -16.33 -15.10 2.25
C SER A 178 -16.57 -16.39 1.47
N ASP A 179 -17.72 -16.49 0.86
CA ASP A 179 -18.11 -17.65 0.05
C ASP A 179 -17.38 -17.72 -1.30
N SER A 180 -16.73 -16.62 -1.74
CA SER A 180 -15.99 -16.55 -2.99
C SER A 180 -14.48 -16.37 -2.76
N GLU A 181 -13.66 -17.25 -3.32
CA GLU A 181 -12.19 -17.11 -3.38
C GLU A 181 -11.71 -17.32 -4.82
N PRO A 182 -10.67 -16.57 -5.29
CA PRO A 182 -9.95 -15.51 -4.60
C PRO A 182 -10.69 -14.18 -4.52
N LEU A 183 -10.54 -13.45 -3.43
CA LEU A 183 -11.13 -12.13 -3.23
C LEU A 183 -10.15 -11.03 -3.65
N PRO A 184 -10.40 -10.25 -4.70
CA PRO A 184 -9.52 -9.16 -5.13
C PRO A 184 -9.30 -8.12 -4.03
N GLY A 185 -10.34 -7.82 -3.22
CA GLY A 185 -10.22 -6.94 -2.07
C GLY A 185 -9.26 -7.47 -1.00
N ARG A 186 -9.21 -8.78 -0.75
CA ARG A 186 -8.27 -9.42 0.17
C ARG A 186 -6.83 -9.31 -0.35
N ALA A 187 -6.58 -9.61 -1.63
CA ALA A 187 -5.27 -9.47 -2.26
C ALA A 187 -4.74 -8.04 -2.18
N THR A 188 -5.62 -7.05 -2.43
CA THR A 188 -5.30 -5.62 -2.30
C THR A 188 -4.89 -5.24 -0.88
N LEU A 189 -5.69 -5.64 0.12
CA LEU A 189 -5.42 -5.33 1.52
C LEU A 189 -4.16 -6.02 2.04
N TYR A 190 -3.89 -7.26 1.62
CA TYR A 190 -2.64 -7.94 1.92
C TYR A 190 -1.44 -7.18 1.38
N SER A 191 -1.48 -6.75 0.12
CA SER A 191 -0.41 -5.97 -0.51
C SER A 191 -0.27 -4.58 0.11
N LEU A 192 -1.38 -3.98 0.57
CA LEU A 192 -1.40 -2.70 1.28
C LEU A 192 -0.77 -2.80 2.67
N LEU A 193 -1.01 -3.89 3.39
CA LEU A 193 -0.47 -4.10 4.73
C LEU A 193 0.99 -4.53 4.69
N LEU A 194 1.34 -5.46 3.82
CA LEU A 194 2.71 -5.93 3.66
C LEU A 194 3.01 -6.17 2.18
N PRO A 195 4.01 -5.45 1.62
CA PRO A 195 4.40 -5.65 0.22
C PRO A 195 4.74 -7.10 -0.06
N GLY A 196 4.10 -7.68 -1.08
CA GLY A 196 4.31 -9.06 -1.48
C GLY A 196 3.28 -10.07 -0.95
N LEU A 197 2.52 -9.76 0.12
CA LEU A 197 1.52 -10.69 0.64
C LEU A 197 0.38 -10.96 -0.34
N GLY A 198 -0.05 -9.95 -1.11
CA GLY A 198 -1.07 -10.14 -2.14
C GLY A 198 -0.58 -11.02 -3.27
N GLN A 199 0.69 -10.91 -3.66
CA GLN A 199 1.31 -11.80 -4.64
C GLN A 199 1.41 -13.25 -4.12
N ILE A 200 1.70 -13.42 -2.82
CA ILE A 200 1.65 -14.75 -2.18
C ILE A 200 0.24 -15.31 -2.23
N TYR A 201 -0.76 -14.53 -1.89
CA TYR A 201 -2.17 -14.93 -1.92
C TYR A 201 -2.61 -15.39 -3.32
N ASN A 202 -2.16 -14.69 -4.35
CA ASN A 202 -2.44 -15.01 -5.75
C ASN A 202 -1.57 -16.15 -6.33
N GLY A 203 -0.59 -16.70 -5.56
CA GLY A 203 0.35 -17.72 -6.02
C GLY A 203 1.51 -17.20 -6.89
N GLU A 204 1.64 -15.87 -7.04
CA GLU A 204 2.59 -15.19 -7.91
C GLU A 204 3.95 -14.93 -7.22
N PHE A 205 4.58 -15.98 -6.68
CA PHE A 205 5.81 -15.85 -5.87
C PHE A 205 6.99 -15.23 -6.60
N PHE A 206 7.08 -15.41 -7.91
CA PHE A 206 8.19 -14.89 -8.73
C PHE A 206 8.21 -13.35 -8.81
N LYS A 207 7.09 -12.69 -8.54
CA LYS A 207 6.99 -11.21 -8.55
C LYS A 207 7.52 -10.60 -7.26
N ILE A 208 7.56 -11.34 -6.15
CA ILE A 208 8.00 -10.84 -4.85
C ILE A 208 9.42 -10.26 -4.91
N PRO A 209 10.44 -10.96 -5.46
CA PRO A 209 11.79 -10.40 -5.56
C PRO A 209 11.86 -9.13 -6.40
N ILE A 210 11.01 -8.99 -7.43
CA ILE A 210 10.97 -7.81 -8.31
C ILE A 210 10.48 -6.58 -7.51
N TYR A 211 9.36 -6.70 -6.81
CA TYR A 211 8.81 -5.60 -6.02
C TYR A 211 9.67 -5.25 -4.81
N TRP A 212 10.19 -6.24 -4.09
CA TRP A 212 11.12 -6.00 -2.98
C TRP A 212 12.43 -5.39 -3.46
N GLY A 213 12.97 -5.85 -4.58
CA GLY A 213 14.16 -5.25 -5.21
C GLY A 213 13.92 -3.78 -5.58
N GLY A 214 12.79 -3.47 -6.20
CA GLY A 214 12.38 -2.10 -6.52
C GLY A 214 12.22 -1.22 -5.28
N LEU A 215 11.56 -1.71 -4.23
CA LEU A 215 11.38 -0.98 -2.97
C LEU A 215 12.71 -0.75 -2.25
N LEU A 216 13.58 -1.75 -2.15
CA LEU A 216 14.88 -1.63 -1.50
C LEU A 216 15.78 -0.66 -2.27
N ALA A 217 15.81 -0.73 -3.61
CA ALA A 217 16.58 0.20 -4.44
C ALA A 217 16.08 1.64 -4.26
N SER A 218 14.77 1.89 -4.36
CA SER A 218 14.19 3.23 -4.21
C SER A 218 14.39 3.78 -2.80
N PHE A 219 14.28 2.94 -1.76
CA PHE A 219 14.56 3.33 -0.38
C PHE A 219 16.05 3.65 -0.15
N HIS A 220 16.95 2.89 -0.78
CA HIS A 220 18.38 3.19 -0.73
C HIS A 220 18.69 4.56 -1.34
N PHE A 221 18.15 4.85 -2.53
CA PHE A 221 18.29 6.19 -3.16
C PHE A 221 17.69 7.29 -2.28
N LEU A 222 16.52 7.07 -1.70
CA LEU A 222 15.89 8.00 -0.77
C LEU A 222 16.78 8.29 0.44
N SER A 223 17.32 7.24 1.07
CA SER A 223 18.20 7.35 2.24
C SER A 223 19.47 8.12 1.90
N THR A 224 20.14 7.76 0.81
CA THR A 224 21.40 8.40 0.36
C THR A 224 21.19 9.87 0.01
N ASN A 225 20.15 10.19 -0.76
CA ASN A 225 19.84 11.57 -1.14
C ASN A 225 19.45 12.43 0.07
N ASN A 226 18.73 11.85 1.03
CA ASN A 226 18.36 12.54 2.27
C ASN A 226 19.57 12.80 3.19
N LEU A 227 20.53 11.88 3.26
CA LEU A 227 21.78 12.07 3.99
C LEU A 227 22.62 13.19 3.36
N ASN A 228 22.78 13.19 2.04
CA ASN A 228 23.50 14.22 1.32
C ASN A 228 22.82 15.59 1.44
N TYR A 229 21.47 15.64 1.32
CA TYR A 229 20.71 16.87 1.56
C TYR A 229 20.97 17.44 2.96
N LYS A 230 20.94 16.60 4.01
CA LYS A 230 21.22 17.02 5.39
C LYS A 230 22.64 17.51 5.57
N ARG A 231 23.62 16.82 4.94
CA ARG A 231 25.04 17.20 4.97
C ARG A 231 25.23 18.59 4.37
N PHE A 232 24.81 18.80 3.13
CA PHE A 232 24.99 20.10 2.46
C PHE A 232 24.15 21.23 3.07
N LYS A 233 23.00 20.92 3.66
CA LYS A 233 22.23 21.87 4.46
C LYS A 233 23.01 22.33 5.68
N ARG A 234 23.69 21.43 6.38
CA ARG A 234 24.54 21.76 7.54
C ARG A 234 25.73 22.63 7.10
N ILE A 235 26.46 22.22 6.08
CA ILE A 235 27.61 22.96 5.52
C ILE A 235 27.18 24.39 5.12
N HIS A 236 26.08 24.53 4.41
CA HIS A 236 25.56 25.84 4.03
C HIS A 236 25.23 26.71 5.23
N ASN A 237 24.57 26.15 6.26
CA ASN A 237 24.25 26.90 7.47
C ASN A 237 25.53 27.35 8.23
N GLU A 238 26.50 26.44 8.38
CA GLU A 238 27.80 26.75 9.02
C GLU A 238 28.58 27.81 8.24
N ALA A 239 28.63 27.73 6.90
CA ALA A 239 29.31 28.69 6.05
C ALA A 239 28.63 30.07 6.00
N THR A 240 27.36 30.19 6.34
CA THR A 240 26.61 31.46 6.35
C THR A 240 26.50 32.09 7.73
N THR A 241 26.80 31.35 8.80
CA THR A 241 26.70 31.85 10.18
C THR A 241 28.02 32.54 10.58
N PRO A 242 28.02 33.85 10.88
CA PRO A 242 29.19 34.53 11.38
C PRO A 242 29.69 33.90 12.69
N GLY A 243 30.99 33.64 12.79
CA GLY A 243 31.59 33.07 14.01
C GLY A 243 31.50 31.55 14.14
N SER A 244 30.99 30.85 13.16
CA SER A 244 30.87 29.37 13.19
C SER A 244 32.19 28.61 13.14
N GLY A 245 33.29 29.30 12.89
CA GLY A 245 34.61 28.65 12.70
C GLY A 245 34.72 27.76 11.46
N TYR A 246 33.79 27.89 10.51
CA TYR A 246 33.78 27.11 9.29
C TYR A 246 35.01 27.32 8.46
N ASN A 247 35.77 26.25 8.23
CA ASN A 247 37.03 26.28 7.48
C ASN A 247 37.13 25.12 6.46
N GLU A 248 36.00 24.74 5.86
CA GLU A 248 36.00 23.71 4.80
C GLU A 248 36.17 24.35 3.41
N ASN A 249 36.66 23.58 2.43
CA ASN A 249 36.94 24.03 1.06
C ASN A 249 35.65 24.24 0.19
N ILE A 250 34.47 24.20 0.75
CA ILE A 250 33.20 24.29 0.02
C ILE A 250 32.60 25.68 0.28
N SER A 251 32.41 26.48 -0.77
CA SER A 251 31.76 27.78 -0.62
C SER A 251 30.29 27.65 -0.24
N ALA A 252 29.72 28.67 0.44
CA ALA A 252 28.31 28.71 0.82
C ALA A 252 27.38 28.56 -0.39
N GLU A 253 27.75 29.14 -1.54
CA GLU A 253 26.97 29.03 -2.78
C GLU A 253 26.99 27.62 -3.36
N THR A 254 28.15 26.99 -3.39
CA THR A 254 28.32 25.60 -3.83
C THR A 254 27.53 24.65 -2.92
N ALA A 255 27.60 24.85 -1.61
CA ALA A 255 26.84 24.07 -0.63
C ALA A 255 25.33 24.23 -0.83
N LYS A 256 24.85 25.46 -1.11
CA LYS A 256 23.45 25.76 -1.44
C LYS A 256 23.01 25.01 -2.71
N TRP A 257 23.83 25.05 -3.76
CA TRP A 257 23.52 24.36 -5.01
C TRP A 257 23.39 22.84 -4.81
N TYR A 258 24.36 22.19 -4.15
CA TYR A 258 24.29 20.75 -3.84
C TYR A 258 23.08 20.43 -2.94
N ARG A 259 22.79 21.24 -1.93
CA ARG A 259 21.61 21.09 -1.08
C ARG A 259 20.32 21.05 -1.92
N ASP A 260 20.18 21.97 -2.88
CA ASP A 260 18.99 22.10 -3.70
C ASP A 260 18.88 20.98 -4.75
N VAL A 261 20.01 20.48 -5.26
CA VAL A 261 20.06 19.30 -6.13
C VAL A 261 19.66 18.03 -5.36
N TYR A 262 20.24 17.76 -4.20
CA TYR A 262 19.90 16.58 -3.40
C TYR A 262 18.49 16.64 -2.81
N ARG A 263 17.96 17.84 -2.58
CA ARG A 263 16.55 18.02 -2.24
C ARG A 263 15.65 17.48 -3.34
N ARG A 264 15.88 17.84 -4.60
CA ARG A 264 15.11 17.35 -5.75
C ARG A 264 15.26 15.85 -5.93
N TYR A 265 16.46 15.30 -5.84
CA TYR A 265 16.68 13.86 -5.96
C TYR A 265 16.00 13.08 -4.82
N ARG A 266 16.00 13.61 -3.61
CA ARG A 266 15.24 13.03 -2.50
C ARG A 266 13.75 13.01 -2.81
N ASP A 267 13.21 14.12 -3.31
CA ASP A 267 11.79 14.24 -3.61
C ASP A 267 11.39 13.28 -4.75
N TYR A 268 12.22 13.13 -5.78
CA TYR A 268 12.02 12.08 -6.81
C TYR A 268 12.13 10.66 -6.27
N SER A 269 13.04 10.41 -5.34
CA SER A 269 13.16 9.10 -4.69
C SER A 269 11.92 8.75 -3.86
N ILE A 270 11.28 9.74 -3.22
CA ILE A 270 10.00 9.55 -2.53
C ILE A 270 8.92 9.14 -3.53
N LEU A 271 8.80 9.87 -4.65
CA LEU A 271 7.82 9.55 -5.70
C LEU A 271 8.05 8.14 -6.28
N ALA A 272 9.30 7.77 -6.53
CA ALA A 272 9.65 6.43 -7.02
C ALA A 272 9.26 5.34 -6.02
N THR A 273 9.52 5.53 -4.71
CA THR A 273 9.16 4.58 -3.67
C THR A 273 7.63 4.40 -3.60
N VAL A 274 6.89 5.50 -3.64
CA VAL A 274 5.42 5.47 -3.64
C VAL A 274 4.90 4.79 -4.91
N ALA A 275 5.47 5.09 -6.08
CA ALA A 275 5.06 4.50 -7.34
C ALA A 275 5.25 2.97 -7.35
N VAL A 276 6.40 2.46 -6.91
CA VAL A 276 6.65 1.02 -6.82
C VAL A 276 5.68 0.36 -5.83
N TYR A 277 5.40 1.03 -4.69
CA TYR A 277 4.45 0.51 -3.71
C TYR A 277 3.02 0.43 -4.26
N VAL A 278 2.57 1.47 -4.95
CA VAL A 278 1.22 1.50 -5.56
C VAL A 278 1.11 0.46 -6.69
N LEU A 279 2.15 0.35 -7.53
CA LEU A 279 2.16 -0.64 -8.62
C LEU A 279 2.02 -2.06 -8.10
N GLN A 280 2.69 -2.45 -7.01
CA GLN A 280 2.56 -3.80 -6.46
C GLN A 280 1.17 -4.06 -5.87
N VAL A 281 0.49 -3.03 -5.31
CA VAL A 281 -0.89 -3.17 -4.82
C VAL A 281 -1.87 -3.35 -5.98
N ILE A 282 -1.71 -2.54 -7.05
CA ILE A 282 -2.53 -2.66 -8.26
C ILE A 282 -2.33 -4.03 -8.92
N ASP A 283 -1.08 -4.48 -9.05
CA ASP A 283 -0.75 -5.79 -9.62
C ASP A 283 -1.43 -6.94 -8.86
N ALA A 284 -1.37 -6.93 -7.52
CA ALA A 284 -2.03 -7.94 -6.70
C ALA A 284 -3.56 -7.94 -6.88
N ASN A 285 -4.16 -6.75 -7.02
CA ASN A 285 -5.59 -6.62 -7.25
C ASN A 285 -5.99 -7.16 -8.63
N VAL A 286 -5.28 -6.73 -9.68
CA VAL A 286 -5.56 -7.14 -11.06
C VAL A 286 -5.42 -8.66 -11.24
N PHE A 287 -4.37 -9.26 -10.68
CA PHE A 287 -4.18 -10.70 -10.75
C PHE A 287 -5.26 -11.49 -10.01
N ALA A 288 -5.74 -11.00 -8.88
CA ALA A 288 -6.85 -11.64 -8.17
C ALA A 288 -8.14 -11.60 -9.01
N TYR A 289 -8.40 -10.52 -9.76
CA TYR A 289 -9.52 -10.48 -10.72
C TYR A 289 -9.30 -11.39 -11.91
N MET A 290 -8.07 -11.53 -12.41
CA MET A 290 -7.77 -12.38 -13.56
C MET A 290 -7.77 -13.87 -13.24
N HIS A 291 -7.71 -14.23 -11.96
CA HIS A 291 -7.71 -15.64 -11.54
C HIS A 291 -9.01 -16.37 -11.94
N ASP A 292 -10.13 -15.67 -11.94
CA ASP A 292 -11.44 -16.22 -12.32
C ASP A 292 -11.67 -16.19 -13.85
N PHE A 293 -10.79 -15.53 -14.62
CA PHE A 293 -10.81 -15.62 -16.07
C PHE A 293 -10.10 -16.91 -16.50
N GLU A 294 -10.81 -18.02 -16.51
CA GLU A 294 -10.43 -19.14 -17.37
C GLU A 294 -10.57 -18.65 -18.81
N ILE A 295 -9.42 -18.44 -19.45
CA ILE A 295 -9.40 -18.43 -20.91
C ILE A 295 -9.71 -19.87 -21.27
N SER A 296 -10.99 -20.16 -21.51
CA SER A 296 -11.35 -21.42 -22.11
C SER A 296 -10.67 -21.41 -23.49
N ASP A 297 -9.62 -22.22 -23.63
CA ASP A 297 -8.97 -22.51 -24.90
C ASP A 297 -9.94 -23.33 -25.77
N ASP A 298 -11.15 -22.78 -26.02
CA ASP A 298 -12.14 -23.41 -26.89
C ASP A 298 -11.74 -23.32 -28.37
N ILE A 299 -10.66 -22.60 -28.66
CA ILE A 299 -10.08 -22.57 -30.00
C ILE A 299 -9.14 -23.78 -30.14
N THR A 300 -9.69 -24.90 -30.51
CA THR A 300 -8.88 -26.06 -30.91
C THR A 300 -8.60 -26.01 -32.41
N MET A 301 -7.30 -25.89 -32.74
CA MET A 301 -6.82 -26.01 -34.10
C MET A 301 -6.38 -27.46 -34.30
N ASN A 302 -7.13 -28.17 -35.12
CA ASN A 302 -6.78 -29.55 -35.50
C ASN A 302 -6.24 -29.55 -36.92
N ILE A 303 -5.03 -30.04 -37.10
CA ILE A 303 -4.38 -30.19 -38.43
C ILE A 303 -4.30 -31.69 -38.72
N GLU A 304 -5.09 -32.14 -39.67
CA GLU A 304 -5.12 -33.54 -40.13
C GLU A 304 -4.67 -33.66 -41.54
N PRO A 305 -3.87 -34.69 -41.88
CA PRO A 305 -3.63 -35.03 -43.28
C PRO A 305 -4.95 -35.47 -43.94
N ALA A 306 -5.31 -34.86 -45.00
CA ALA A 306 -6.56 -35.14 -45.73
C ALA A 306 -6.28 -35.47 -47.20
N VAL A 307 -6.99 -36.42 -47.70
CA VAL A 307 -7.02 -36.69 -49.16
C VAL A 307 -8.09 -35.85 -49.77
N ILE A 308 -7.70 -34.89 -50.58
CA ILE A 308 -8.62 -34.01 -51.28
C ILE A 308 -8.95 -34.63 -52.64
N SER A 309 -10.17 -35.14 -52.78
CA SER A 309 -10.66 -35.58 -54.09
C SER A 309 -11.37 -34.41 -54.77
N PRO A 310 -11.15 -34.15 -56.05
CA PRO A 310 -11.77 -33.02 -56.78
C PRO A 310 -13.29 -33.08 -56.80
N TYR A 311 -13.88 -34.23 -56.44
CA TYR A 311 -15.32 -34.45 -56.38
C TYR A 311 -16.02 -33.74 -55.19
N ASN A 312 -15.31 -33.51 -54.11
CA ASN A 312 -15.87 -32.86 -52.93
C ASN A 312 -15.85 -31.32 -52.98
N ALA A 313 -15.18 -30.73 -53.96
CA ALA A 313 -15.09 -29.28 -54.11
C ALA A 313 -16.32 -28.67 -54.81
N TYR A 314 -17.11 -29.46 -55.55
CA TYR A 314 -18.27 -28.99 -56.33
C TYR A 314 -19.43 -29.98 -56.21
N ALA A 315 -19.96 -30.20 -55.06
CA ALA A 315 -21.18 -31.00 -54.86
C ALA A 315 -22.42 -30.16 -55.20
N ILE A 316 -22.56 -29.76 -56.46
CA ILE A 316 -23.82 -29.30 -57.03
C ILE A 316 -24.03 -30.10 -58.33
N ASN A 317 -24.92 -31.11 -58.21
CA ASN A 317 -25.65 -31.78 -59.34
C ASN A 317 -24.95 -31.89 -60.70
N THR A 318 -24.04 -32.84 -60.85
CA THR A 318 -23.72 -33.37 -62.18
C THR A 318 -23.64 -34.87 -62.15
N PRO A 319 -24.24 -35.58 -63.17
CA PRO A 319 -24.31 -37.03 -63.15
C PRO A 319 -22.97 -37.69 -63.36
N THR A 320 -22.84 -38.73 -62.65
CA THR A 320 -21.76 -39.73 -62.55
C THR A 320 -21.30 -40.25 -63.93
N THR A 321 -20.18 -39.75 -64.43
CA THR A 321 -19.28 -40.56 -65.28
C THR A 321 -18.00 -39.78 -65.56
N LEU A 322 -17.04 -39.91 -64.74
CA LEU A 322 -15.59 -39.87 -65.06
C LEU A 322 -14.78 -40.22 -63.83
N GLN A 323 -14.46 -41.50 -63.73
CA GLN A 323 -13.60 -42.09 -62.76
C GLN A 323 -12.16 -41.81 -63.17
N GLY A 324 -11.64 -40.67 -62.72
CA GLY A 324 -10.23 -40.34 -62.77
C GLY A 324 -9.70 -40.15 -61.38
N SER A 325 -8.80 -41.01 -60.94
CA SER A 325 -8.19 -40.99 -59.60
C SER A 325 -7.14 -39.91 -59.49
N ASN A 326 -7.55 -38.70 -59.42
CA ASN A 326 -6.66 -37.56 -59.12
C ASN A 326 -6.91 -37.10 -57.68
N ASN A 327 -6.58 -37.96 -56.72
CA ASN A 327 -6.58 -37.57 -55.31
C ASN A 327 -5.29 -36.83 -54.98
N ALA A 328 -5.41 -35.60 -54.52
CA ALA A 328 -4.29 -34.85 -54.01
C ALA A 328 -4.18 -35.03 -52.48
N LEU A 329 -2.97 -35.21 -51.99
CA LEU A 329 -2.69 -35.15 -50.58
C LEU A 329 -2.64 -33.69 -50.12
N GLY A 330 -3.43 -33.32 -49.15
CA GLY A 330 -3.49 -31.99 -48.56
C GLY A 330 -3.59 -32.08 -47.04
N MET A 331 -3.66 -30.93 -46.41
CA MET A 331 -3.91 -30.80 -44.99
C MET A 331 -5.25 -30.11 -44.75
N ARG A 332 -6.06 -30.66 -43.83
CA ARG A 332 -7.28 -30.04 -43.36
C ARG A 332 -6.98 -29.31 -42.05
N VAL A 333 -7.24 -28.03 -42.03
CA VAL A 333 -7.19 -27.21 -40.82
C VAL A 333 -8.62 -27.00 -40.35
N GLY A 334 -8.95 -27.61 -39.23
CA GLY A 334 -10.23 -27.40 -38.55
C GLY A 334 -10.03 -26.46 -37.38
N ILE A 335 -10.73 -25.35 -37.37
CA ILE A 335 -10.77 -24.42 -36.20
C ILE A 335 -12.17 -24.57 -35.60
N ARG A 336 -12.21 -24.99 -34.34
CA ARG A 336 -13.44 -24.94 -33.54
C ARG A 336 -13.36 -23.74 -32.60
N PHE A 337 -14.42 -22.96 -32.62
CA PHE A 337 -14.61 -21.83 -31.69
C PHE A 337 -15.52 -22.25 -30.58
#